data_579db30cc8d27d5cc219db88ce4fb709
#
_entry.id   579db30cc8d27d5cc219db88ce4fb709
#
_cell.length_a   1.000
_cell.length_b   1.000
_cell.length_c   1.000
_cell.angle_alpha   90.00
_cell.angle_beta   90.00
_cell.angle_gamma   90.00
#
_symmetry.space_group_name_H-M   'P 1'
#
loop_
_entity.id
_entity.type
_entity.pdbx_description
1 polymer ?
#
loop_
_entity_poly.entity_id
_entity_poly.type
_entity_poly.pdbx_seq_one_letter_code
_entity_poly.pdbx_strand_id
1 'polypeptide(L)'
;MIVKILVEGILLGALLVLGCAAGKRGEAVNMVFLYPSNVQERCVQNGWITRERIGRNRKTFFTVYVAVCAVFTVISAYWVNRARGFLQGFLHMYGILEVENLIDRLLIDDWWVCHTDAWVIPGTEDMLPYITPGDRRTKWIKGTLGVAVLCAVFSGIMALILK
;
A
#
# COMPACT_ATOMS: atom_id res chain seq x y z
N MET A 1 10.62 15.97 -15.30
CA MET A 1 9.38 15.29 -14.88
C MET A 1 9.66 13.91 -14.33
N ILE A 2 10.18 12.97 -15.11
CA ILE A 2 10.40 11.55 -14.72
C ILE A 2 11.25 11.42 -13.43
N VAL A 3 12.40 12.09 -13.34
CA VAL A 3 13.27 12.01 -12.16
C VAL A 3 12.54 12.43 -10.88
N LYS A 4 11.71 13.49 -10.95
CA LYS A 4 10.92 13.93 -9.78
C LYS A 4 9.90 12.87 -9.37
N ILE A 5 9.16 12.30 -10.33
CA ILE A 5 8.20 11.21 -10.09
C ILE A 5 8.89 10.01 -9.42
N LEU A 6 10.08 9.62 -9.90
CA LEU A 6 10.85 8.54 -9.31
C LEU A 6 11.25 8.84 -7.85
N VAL A 7 11.80 10.01 -7.60
CA VAL A 7 12.21 10.42 -6.24
C VAL A 7 11.00 10.47 -5.30
N GLU A 8 9.92 11.11 -5.73
CA GLU A 8 8.69 11.24 -4.93
C GLU A 8 8.03 9.88 -4.68
N GLY A 9 8.01 8.99 -5.69
CA GLY A 9 7.49 7.63 -5.53
C GLY A 9 8.35 6.78 -4.60
N ILE A 10 9.69 6.90 -4.66
CA ILE A 10 10.62 6.23 -3.73
C ILE A 10 10.40 6.73 -2.30
N LEU A 11 10.23 8.04 -2.11
CA LEU A 11 9.94 8.62 -0.79
C LEU A 11 8.62 8.07 -0.23
N LEU A 12 7.57 8.01 -1.05
CA LEU A 12 6.28 7.47 -0.63
C LEU A 12 6.38 5.97 -0.32
N GLY A 13 7.10 5.20 -1.13
CA GLY A 13 7.38 3.79 -0.87
C GLY A 13 8.18 3.56 0.41
N ALA A 14 9.15 4.42 0.72
CA ALA A 14 9.87 4.37 1.99
C ALA A 14 8.93 4.63 3.19
N LEU A 15 7.99 5.56 3.06
CA LEU A 15 6.95 5.79 4.08
C LEU A 15 6.06 4.56 4.26
N LEU A 16 5.71 3.84 3.20
CA LEU A 16 4.97 2.58 3.29
C LEU A 16 5.76 1.50 4.03
N VAL A 17 7.05 1.32 3.69
CA VAL A 17 7.94 0.36 4.38
C VAL A 17 8.02 0.67 5.89
N LEU A 18 8.21 1.95 6.23
CA LEU A 18 8.20 2.40 7.64
C LEU A 18 6.84 2.16 8.31
N GLY A 19 5.74 2.39 7.60
CA GLY A 19 4.38 2.13 8.08
C GLY A 19 4.16 0.63 8.36
N CYS A 20 4.62 -0.24 7.49
CA CYS A 20 4.58 -1.70 7.69
C CYS A 20 5.43 -2.13 8.88
N ALA A 21 6.66 -1.61 9.00
CA ALA A 21 7.54 -1.89 10.13
C ALA A 21 6.93 -1.42 11.47
N ALA A 22 6.40 -0.20 11.50
CA ALA A 22 5.75 0.36 12.68
C ALA A 22 4.44 -0.38 13.04
N GLY A 23 3.65 -0.75 12.04
CA GLY A 23 2.40 -1.50 12.23
C GLY A 23 2.64 -2.89 12.79
N LYS A 24 3.69 -3.55 12.34
CA LYS A 24 4.11 -4.87 12.85
C LYS A 24 4.52 -4.83 14.33
N ARG A 25 5.15 -3.74 14.79
CA ARG A 25 5.59 -3.57 16.19
C ARG A 25 6.37 -4.79 16.74
N GLY A 26 7.24 -5.36 15.91
CA GLY A 26 8.01 -6.56 16.24
C GLY A 26 7.28 -7.89 16.00
N GLU A 27 5.94 -7.92 15.90
CA GLU A 27 5.15 -9.13 15.73
C GLU A 27 4.26 -9.07 14.51
N ALA A 28 4.41 -10.04 13.59
CA ALA A 28 3.64 -10.10 12.34
C ALA A 28 2.12 -10.22 12.57
N VAL A 29 1.69 -10.81 13.70
CA VAL A 29 0.27 -10.96 14.04
C VAL A 29 -0.48 -9.62 14.14
N ASN A 30 0.20 -8.51 14.45
CA ASN A 30 -0.44 -7.20 14.47
C ASN A 30 -0.89 -6.72 13.09
N MET A 31 -0.26 -7.23 12.03
CA MET A 31 -0.56 -6.93 10.63
C MET A 31 -1.28 -8.10 9.93
N VAL A 32 -1.84 -9.04 10.68
CA VAL A 32 -2.48 -10.25 10.11
C VAL A 32 -3.65 -9.94 9.17
N PHE A 33 -4.21 -8.75 9.22
CA PHE A 33 -5.23 -8.30 8.28
C PHE A 33 -4.74 -8.20 6.82
N LEU A 34 -3.42 -8.23 6.57
CA LEU A 34 -2.81 -8.30 5.24
C LEU A 34 -2.69 -9.74 4.72
N TYR A 35 -2.85 -10.73 5.60
CA TYR A 35 -2.71 -12.14 5.27
C TYR A 35 -4.01 -12.75 4.73
N PRO A 36 -3.93 -13.92 4.08
CA PRO A 36 -5.12 -14.68 3.66
C PRO A 36 -6.07 -14.97 4.82
N SER A 37 -7.36 -15.17 4.50
CA SER A 37 -8.40 -15.35 5.51
C SER A 37 -8.20 -16.60 6.41
N ASN A 38 -7.64 -17.68 5.86
CA ASN A 38 -7.31 -18.89 6.60
C ASN A 38 -6.24 -18.66 7.67
N VAL A 39 -5.24 -17.82 7.39
CA VAL A 39 -4.22 -17.43 8.37
C VAL A 39 -4.83 -16.57 9.47
N GLN A 40 -5.68 -15.59 9.09
CA GLN A 40 -6.41 -14.75 10.05
C GLN A 40 -7.26 -15.63 11.00
N GLU A 41 -7.97 -16.61 10.43
CA GLU A 41 -8.78 -17.55 11.19
C GLU A 41 -7.97 -18.38 12.18
N ARG A 42 -6.83 -18.93 11.74
CA ARG A 42 -5.90 -19.68 12.60
C ARG A 42 -5.44 -18.83 13.79
N CYS A 43 -5.07 -17.55 13.55
CA CYS A 43 -4.65 -16.65 14.60
C CYS A 43 -5.77 -16.36 15.62
N VAL A 44 -7.02 -16.26 15.16
CA VAL A 44 -8.19 -16.07 16.03
C VAL A 44 -8.47 -17.33 16.86
N GLN A 45 -8.45 -18.50 16.24
CA GLN A 45 -8.71 -19.80 16.91
C GLN A 45 -7.67 -20.07 17.99
N ASN A 46 -6.41 -19.70 17.77
CA ASN A 46 -5.33 -19.84 18.75
C ASN A 46 -5.34 -18.72 19.81
N GLY A 47 -6.27 -17.78 19.76
CA GLY A 47 -6.37 -16.70 20.74
C GLY A 47 -5.28 -15.63 20.66
N TRP A 48 -4.47 -15.59 19.60
CA TRP A 48 -3.36 -14.62 19.46
C TRP A 48 -3.87 -13.21 19.13
N ILE A 49 -5.02 -13.10 18.46
CA ILE A 49 -5.67 -11.84 18.14
C ILE A 49 -7.19 -12.03 18.03
N THR A 50 -7.96 -10.97 18.27
CA THR A 50 -9.42 -11.00 18.11
C THR A 50 -9.84 -10.45 16.75
N ARG A 51 -11.00 -10.90 16.24
CA ARG A 51 -11.57 -10.39 14.97
C ARG A 51 -11.78 -8.87 14.99
N GLU A 52 -12.20 -8.32 16.14
CA GLU A 52 -12.37 -6.87 16.32
C GLU A 52 -11.06 -6.11 16.19
N ARG A 53 -9.97 -6.64 16.78
CA ARG A 53 -8.63 -6.05 16.68
C ARG A 53 -8.11 -6.11 15.23
N ILE A 54 -8.33 -7.21 14.51
CA ILE A 54 -8.02 -7.32 13.09
C ILE A 54 -8.75 -6.23 12.29
N GLY A 55 -10.07 -6.08 12.50
CA GLY A 55 -10.88 -5.08 11.82
C GLY A 55 -10.44 -3.64 12.13
N ARG A 56 -10.15 -3.35 13.40
CA ARG A 56 -9.64 -2.04 13.82
C ARG A 56 -8.28 -1.73 13.20
N ASN A 57 -7.32 -2.65 13.28
CA ASN A 57 -5.99 -2.47 12.71
C ASN A 57 -6.07 -2.24 11.19
N ARG A 58 -6.87 -3.04 10.49
CA ARG A 58 -7.15 -2.87 9.06
C ARG A 58 -7.67 -1.47 8.75
N LYS A 59 -8.74 -1.06 9.43
CA LYS A 59 -9.35 0.26 9.21
C LYS A 59 -8.36 1.39 9.46
N THR A 60 -7.64 1.35 10.58
CA THR A 60 -6.66 2.39 10.93
C THR A 60 -5.55 2.45 9.89
N PHE A 61 -4.95 1.30 9.54
CA PHE A 61 -3.85 1.26 8.57
C PHE A 61 -4.27 1.82 7.21
N PHE A 62 -5.36 1.31 6.63
CA PHE A 62 -5.80 1.76 5.31
C PHE A 62 -6.30 3.21 5.31
N THR A 63 -6.95 3.68 6.38
CA THR A 63 -7.34 5.09 6.46
C THR A 63 -6.13 6.02 6.47
N VAL A 64 -5.12 5.71 7.30
CA VAL A 64 -3.88 6.50 7.36
C VAL A 64 -3.13 6.42 6.04
N TYR A 65 -2.96 5.21 5.50
CA TYR A 65 -2.24 4.99 4.24
C TYR A 65 -2.87 5.77 3.08
N VAL A 66 -4.19 5.64 2.87
CA VAL A 66 -4.89 6.34 1.78
C VAL A 66 -4.81 7.86 1.97
N ALA A 67 -4.95 8.36 3.21
CA ALA A 67 -4.82 9.77 3.49
C ALA A 67 -3.40 10.30 3.17
N VAL A 68 -2.36 9.58 3.59
CA VAL A 68 -0.96 9.92 3.29
C VAL A 68 -0.71 9.92 1.78
N CYS A 69 -1.13 8.87 1.06
CA CYS A 69 -0.97 8.79 -0.39
C CYS A 69 -1.68 9.94 -1.10
N ALA A 70 -2.94 10.24 -0.74
CA ALA A 70 -3.72 11.30 -1.35
C ALA A 70 -3.09 12.68 -1.10
N VAL A 71 -2.78 13.01 0.14
CA VAL A 71 -2.17 14.31 0.50
C VAL A 71 -0.80 14.47 -0.14
N PHE A 72 0.05 13.45 -0.04
CA PHE A 72 1.40 13.49 -0.61
C PHE A 72 1.36 13.70 -2.11
N THR A 73 0.59 12.88 -2.85
CA THR A 73 0.55 12.95 -4.32
C THR A 73 -0.10 14.22 -4.84
N VAL A 74 -1.16 14.71 -4.19
CA VAL A 74 -1.80 15.98 -4.55
C VAL A 74 -0.84 17.15 -4.34
N ILE A 75 -0.17 17.23 -3.17
CA ILE A 75 0.82 18.27 -2.90
C ILE A 75 1.99 18.19 -3.89
N SER A 76 2.55 17.00 -4.10
CA SER A 76 3.64 16.79 -5.05
C SER A 76 3.25 17.23 -6.46
N ALA A 77 2.09 16.82 -6.96
CA ALA A 77 1.67 17.14 -8.31
C ALA A 77 1.41 18.66 -8.49
N TYR A 78 0.56 19.22 -7.64
CA TYR A 78 0.01 20.55 -7.91
C TYR A 78 0.80 21.71 -7.26
N TRP A 79 1.42 21.51 -6.10
CA TRP A 79 2.18 22.56 -5.43
C TRP A 79 3.68 22.48 -5.72
N VAL A 80 4.28 21.30 -5.65
CA VAL A 80 5.72 21.12 -5.87
C VAL A 80 6.04 21.13 -7.37
N ASN A 81 5.32 20.34 -8.16
CA ASN A 81 5.58 20.18 -9.60
C ASN A 81 4.74 21.12 -10.47
N ARG A 82 3.82 21.89 -9.86
CA ARG A 82 3.00 22.90 -10.53
C ARG A 82 2.26 22.35 -11.75
N ALA A 83 1.70 21.13 -11.61
CA ALA A 83 0.87 20.53 -12.65
C ALA A 83 -0.34 21.42 -12.93
N ARG A 84 -0.69 21.58 -14.22
CA ARG A 84 -1.83 22.37 -14.65
C ARG A 84 -2.88 21.47 -15.29
N GLY A 85 -4.11 21.60 -14.81
CA GLY A 85 -5.25 20.85 -15.30
C GLY A 85 -5.21 19.36 -15.00
N PHE A 86 -6.13 18.63 -15.61
CA PHE A 86 -6.35 17.21 -15.35
C PHE A 86 -5.17 16.32 -15.76
N LEU A 87 -4.72 16.42 -17.00
CA LEU A 87 -3.78 15.44 -17.57
C LEU A 87 -2.42 15.47 -16.88
N GLN A 88 -1.88 16.66 -16.62
CA GLN A 88 -0.58 16.77 -15.94
C GLN A 88 -0.67 16.28 -14.48
N GLY A 89 -1.75 16.62 -13.77
CA GLY A 89 -2.01 16.14 -12.43
C GLY A 89 -2.14 14.62 -12.39
N PHE A 90 -2.96 14.06 -13.28
CA PHE A 90 -3.14 12.62 -13.41
C PHE A 90 -1.81 11.88 -13.65
N LEU A 91 -1.04 12.29 -14.64
CA LEU A 91 0.22 11.62 -14.98
C LEU A 91 1.26 11.71 -13.86
N HIS A 92 1.30 12.82 -13.13
CA HIS A 92 2.17 12.97 -11.96
C HIS A 92 1.75 12.04 -10.81
N MET A 93 0.51 12.15 -10.38
CA MET A 93 -0.01 11.35 -9.26
C MET A 93 0.06 9.86 -9.58
N TYR A 94 -0.36 9.46 -10.78
CA TYR A 94 -0.32 8.08 -11.23
C TYR A 94 1.12 7.53 -11.27
N GLY A 95 2.05 8.31 -11.83
CA GLY A 95 3.46 7.91 -11.87
C GLY A 95 4.09 7.73 -10.49
N ILE A 96 3.82 8.65 -9.55
CA ILE A 96 4.28 8.54 -8.15
C ILE A 96 3.74 7.26 -7.49
N LEU A 97 2.44 7.02 -7.61
CA LEU A 97 1.80 5.85 -7.00
C LEU A 97 2.18 4.53 -7.69
N GLU A 98 2.46 4.51 -8.99
CA GLU A 98 2.98 3.30 -9.63
C GLU A 98 4.41 2.96 -9.20
N VAL A 99 5.28 3.96 -8.98
CA VAL A 99 6.60 3.73 -8.39
C VAL A 99 6.47 3.17 -6.97
N GLU A 100 5.60 3.73 -6.16
CA GLU A 100 5.29 3.23 -4.82
C GLU A 100 4.72 1.80 -4.86
N ASN A 101 3.77 1.52 -5.76
CA ASN A 101 3.22 0.19 -6.00
C ASN A 101 4.30 -0.83 -6.40
N LEU A 102 5.30 -0.43 -7.19
CA LEU A 102 6.42 -1.31 -7.53
C LEU A 102 7.25 -1.66 -6.29
N ILE A 103 7.49 -0.70 -5.40
CA ILE A 103 8.17 -0.94 -4.12
C ILE A 103 7.35 -1.88 -3.25
N ASP A 104 6.03 -1.68 -3.12
CA ASP A 104 5.14 -2.58 -2.39
C ASP A 104 5.22 -4.01 -2.93
N ARG A 105 5.12 -4.17 -4.24
CA ARG A 105 5.05 -5.51 -4.88
C ARG A 105 6.39 -6.24 -4.91
N LEU A 106 7.49 -5.54 -5.18
CA LEU A 106 8.79 -6.16 -5.36
C LEU A 106 9.59 -6.23 -4.06
N LEU A 107 9.60 -5.12 -3.28
CA LEU A 107 10.38 -5.06 -2.07
C LEU A 107 9.61 -5.61 -0.86
N ILE A 108 8.34 -5.24 -0.68
CA ILE A 108 7.56 -5.69 0.49
C ILE A 108 7.00 -7.08 0.24
N ASP A 109 6.16 -7.27 -0.77
CA ASP A 109 5.46 -8.54 -0.98
C ASP A 109 6.41 -9.66 -1.42
N ASP A 110 7.23 -9.39 -2.44
CA ASP A 110 8.07 -10.45 -3.01
C ASP A 110 9.28 -10.73 -2.14
N TRP A 111 10.09 -9.72 -1.85
CA TRP A 111 11.33 -9.95 -1.10
C TRP A 111 11.09 -10.05 0.41
N TRP A 112 10.50 -9.05 1.05
CA TRP A 112 10.42 -8.99 2.51
C TRP A 112 9.45 -10.02 3.09
N VAL A 113 8.25 -10.16 2.51
CA VAL A 113 7.23 -11.12 3.00
C VAL A 113 7.56 -12.55 2.59
N CYS A 114 8.02 -12.78 1.36
CA CYS A 114 8.18 -14.13 0.85
C CYS A 114 9.57 -14.73 1.04
N HIS A 115 10.61 -13.92 1.28
CA HIS A 115 12.01 -14.40 1.37
C HIS A 115 12.66 -14.13 2.73
N THR A 116 11.90 -13.62 3.71
CA THR A 116 12.41 -13.43 5.08
C THR A 116 11.44 -13.97 6.10
N ASP A 117 11.96 -14.39 7.27
CA ASP A 117 11.13 -14.87 8.39
C ASP A 117 10.42 -13.72 9.14
N ALA A 118 10.69 -12.48 8.75
CA ALA A 118 10.17 -11.31 9.45
C ALA A 118 8.64 -11.23 9.50
N TRP A 119 7.97 -11.87 8.54
CA TRP A 119 6.51 -11.89 8.42
C TRP A 119 5.91 -13.27 8.75
N VAL A 120 6.71 -14.26 9.10
CA VAL A 120 6.20 -15.57 9.53
C VAL A 120 5.56 -15.41 10.91
N ILE A 121 4.29 -15.82 11.01
CA ILE A 121 3.58 -15.87 12.30
C ILE A 121 3.83 -17.27 12.90
N PRO A 122 4.48 -17.38 14.08
CA PRO A 122 4.75 -18.67 14.69
C PRO A 122 3.46 -19.51 14.84
N GLY A 123 3.51 -20.77 14.36
CA GLY A 123 2.36 -21.70 14.35
C GLY A 123 1.49 -21.59 13.11
N THR A 124 1.95 -20.92 12.04
CA THR A 124 1.32 -20.90 10.72
C THR A 124 2.29 -21.23 9.60
N GLU A 125 3.41 -21.85 9.90
CA GLU A 125 4.48 -22.21 8.95
C GLU A 125 3.98 -23.21 7.90
N ASP A 126 3.01 -24.05 8.23
CA ASP A 126 2.31 -24.98 7.34
C ASP A 126 1.44 -24.27 6.28
N MET A 127 1.22 -22.96 6.42
CA MET A 127 0.40 -22.15 5.52
C MET A 127 1.23 -21.31 4.53
N LEU A 128 2.54 -21.47 4.51
CA LEU A 128 3.44 -20.80 3.55
C LEU A 128 3.32 -21.42 2.15
N PRO A 129 3.50 -20.63 1.07
CA PRO A 129 3.67 -19.19 1.08
C PRO A 129 2.34 -18.44 1.29
N TYR A 130 2.33 -17.36 2.08
CA TYR A 130 1.12 -16.55 2.31
C TYR A 130 0.63 -15.82 1.05
N ILE A 131 1.53 -15.48 0.13
CA ILE A 131 1.20 -14.82 -1.13
C ILE A 131 1.36 -15.81 -2.28
N THR A 132 0.25 -16.26 -2.84
CA THR A 132 0.26 -17.17 -3.98
C THR A 132 0.51 -16.42 -5.30
N PRO A 133 0.91 -17.11 -6.40
CA PRO A 133 1.01 -16.48 -7.72
C PRO A 133 -0.31 -15.84 -8.19
N GLY A 134 -1.45 -16.42 -7.81
CA GLY A 134 -2.78 -15.86 -8.10
C GLY A 134 -3.04 -14.54 -7.35
N ASP A 135 -2.62 -14.46 -6.09
CA ASP A 135 -2.73 -13.25 -5.28
C ASP A 135 -1.86 -12.14 -5.87
N ARG A 136 -0.62 -12.44 -6.26
CA ARG A 136 0.28 -11.51 -6.96
C ARG A 136 -0.38 -10.94 -8.20
N ARG A 137 -0.88 -11.80 -9.10
CA ARG A 137 -1.55 -11.37 -10.33
C ARG A 137 -2.75 -10.46 -10.04
N THR A 138 -3.56 -10.84 -9.06
CA THR A 138 -4.73 -10.06 -8.65
C THR A 138 -4.32 -8.69 -8.09
N LYS A 139 -3.28 -8.65 -7.26
CA LYS A 139 -2.75 -7.40 -6.70
C LYS A 139 -2.19 -6.47 -7.78
N TRP A 140 -1.48 -7.03 -8.79
CA TRP A 140 -1.00 -6.25 -9.94
C TRP A 140 -2.14 -5.60 -10.71
N ILE A 141 -3.16 -6.35 -11.08
CA ILE A 141 -4.28 -5.85 -11.88
C ILE A 141 -5.12 -4.84 -11.07
N LYS A 142 -5.59 -5.24 -9.88
CA LYS A 142 -6.47 -4.40 -9.06
C LYS A 142 -5.75 -3.16 -8.53
N GLY A 143 -4.48 -3.26 -8.14
CA GLY A 143 -3.69 -2.14 -7.67
C GLY A 143 -3.50 -1.09 -8.75
N THR A 144 -2.99 -1.47 -9.93
CA THR A 144 -2.78 -0.55 -11.05
C THR A 144 -4.08 0.13 -11.50
N LEU A 145 -5.16 -0.64 -11.67
CA LEU A 145 -6.46 -0.07 -12.07
C LEU A 145 -7.07 0.80 -10.97
N GLY A 146 -7.01 0.37 -9.72
CA GLY A 146 -7.51 1.14 -8.58
C GLY A 146 -6.80 2.48 -8.42
N VAL A 147 -5.48 2.49 -8.54
CA VAL A 147 -4.67 3.72 -8.51
C VAL A 147 -5.03 4.64 -9.68
N ALA A 148 -5.20 4.11 -10.89
CA ALA A 148 -5.61 4.91 -12.04
C ALA A 148 -6.95 5.62 -11.79
N VAL A 149 -7.94 4.90 -11.25
CA VAL A 149 -9.25 5.47 -10.92
C VAL A 149 -9.13 6.57 -9.87
N LEU A 150 -8.40 6.30 -8.77
CA LEU A 150 -8.18 7.30 -7.71
C LEU A 150 -7.49 8.56 -8.25
N CYS A 151 -6.44 8.41 -9.04
CA CYS A 151 -5.74 9.54 -9.65
C CYS A 151 -6.66 10.33 -10.60
N ALA A 152 -7.51 9.66 -11.36
CA ALA A 152 -8.47 10.33 -12.25
C ALA A 152 -9.48 11.17 -11.44
N VAL A 153 -10.00 10.63 -10.34
CA VAL A 153 -10.95 11.35 -9.47
C VAL A 153 -10.27 12.58 -8.84
N PHE A 154 -9.11 12.41 -8.20
CA PHE A 154 -8.42 13.53 -7.54
C PHE A 154 -7.96 14.59 -8.56
N SER A 155 -7.41 14.18 -9.70
CA SER A 155 -7.00 15.13 -10.74
C SER A 155 -8.19 15.86 -11.37
N GLY A 156 -9.35 15.20 -11.48
CA GLY A 156 -10.59 15.84 -11.91
C GLY A 156 -11.05 16.92 -10.93
N ILE A 157 -11.06 16.61 -9.63
CA ILE A 157 -11.41 17.57 -8.58
C ILE A 157 -10.43 18.76 -8.60
N MET A 158 -9.12 18.49 -8.63
CA MET A 158 -8.12 19.56 -8.64
C MET A 158 -8.19 20.43 -9.89
N ALA A 159 -8.47 19.87 -11.06
CA ALA A 159 -8.67 20.63 -12.29
C ALA A 159 -9.89 21.57 -12.23
N LEU A 160 -10.91 21.23 -11.44
CA LEU A 160 -12.07 22.11 -11.20
C LEU A 160 -11.77 23.23 -10.20
N ILE A 161 -10.96 22.94 -9.17
CA ILE A 161 -10.62 23.91 -8.10
C ILE A 161 -9.58 24.92 -8.57
N LEU A 162 -8.60 24.50 -9.37
CA LEU A 162 -7.46 25.32 -9.80
C LEU A 162 -7.67 25.97 -11.19
N LYS A 163 -8.90 26.11 -11.62
CA LYS A 163 -9.24 26.85 -12.86
C LYS A 163 -8.90 28.32 -12.82
#